data_c710a9b583e9449e6664b176c479f39d
#
_entry.id   c710a9b583e9449e6664b176c479f39d
#
_cell.length_a   1.000
_cell.length_b   1.000
_cell.length_c   1.000
_cell.angle_alpha   90.00
_cell.angle_beta   90.00
_cell.angle_gamma   90.00
#
_symmetry.space_group_name_H-M   'P 1'
#
loop_
_entity.id
_entity.type
_entity.pdbx_description
1 polymer ?
#
loop_
_entity_poly.entity_id
_entity_poly.type
_entity_poly.pdbx_seq_one_letter_code
_entity_poly.pdbx_strand_id
1 'polypeptide(L)'
;MNALERKPQLSVVIEPDFVLVRADNIVQAELEDRTVLFSMRAGLCFELNPVASKIWRLLAVRCPVSRVIESLARDYAAETDVVQRDVRGFLQELAENGLVRVLRAEPQ
;
A
#
# COMPACT_ATOMS: atom_id res chain seq x y z
N MET A 1 12.31 10.67 15.38
CA MET A 1 11.49 9.64 15.83
C MET A 1 10.67 9.03 14.73
N ASN A 2 10.52 7.80 14.78
CA ASN A 2 9.84 7.06 13.76
C ASN A 2 8.34 7.09 14.00
N ALA A 3 7.58 7.37 12.98
CA ALA A 3 6.15 7.35 13.12
C ALA A 3 5.66 6.00 13.58
N LEU A 4 6.42 4.95 13.30
CA LEU A 4 6.00 3.62 13.69
C LEU A 4 6.11 3.38 15.17
N GLU A 5 6.75 4.27 15.90
CA GLU A 5 6.84 4.11 17.33
C GLU A 5 5.64 4.60 18.06
N ARG A 6 4.68 5.12 17.33
CA ARG A 6 3.46 5.51 17.97
C ARG A 6 2.88 4.33 18.66
N LYS A 7 1.95 4.63 19.50
CA LYS A 7 1.33 3.63 20.28
C LYS A 7 1.02 2.37 19.50
N PRO A 8 1.12 1.27 20.15
CA PRO A 8 0.73 0.02 19.53
C PRO A 8 -0.76 0.04 19.26
N GLN A 9 -1.13 -0.62 18.22
CA GLN A 9 -2.51 -0.76 17.93
C GLN A 9 -2.71 -2.02 17.15
N LEU A 10 -3.96 -2.35 16.94
CA LEU A 10 -4.27 -3.56 16.23
C LEU A 10 -3.73 -3.45 14.83
N SER A 11 -2.86 -4.35 14.50
CA SER A 11 -2.32 -4.39 13.16
C SER A 11 -3.26 -5.11 12.25
N VAL A 12 -3.37 -4.61 11.04
CA VAL A 12 -4.13 -5.29 10.02
C VAL A 12 -3.21 -6.29 9.37
N VAL A 13 -3.61 -7.54 9.38
CA VAL A 13 -2.84 -8.57 8.71
C VAL A 13 -3.32 -8.62 7.27
N ILE A 14 -2.41 -8.31 6.35
CA ILE A 14 -2.75 -8.24 4.94
C ILE A 14 -2.53 -9.61 4.33
N GLU A 15 -3.62 -10.24 3.91
CA GLU A 15 -3.55 -11.55 3.30
C GLU A 15 -3.59 -11.43 1.77
N PRO A 16 -3.02 -12.38 1.06
CA PRO A 16 -2.97 -12.27 -0.40
C PRO A 16 -4.33 -12.18 -1.08
N ASP A 17 -5.38 -12.71 -0.47
CA ASP A 17 -6.70 -12.66 -1.07
C ASP A 17 -7.49 -11.43 -0.68
N PHE A 18 -6.91 -10.55 0.13
CA PHE A 18 -7.58 -9.30 0.44
C PHE A 18 -7.55 -8.39 -0.78
N VAL A 19 -8.52 -7.51 -0.85
CA VAL A 19 -8.60 -6.53 -1.91
C VAL A 19 -8.43 -5.17 -1.26
N LEU A 20 -7.63 -4.33 -1.89
CA LEU A 20 -7.36 -3.01 -1.37
C LEU A 20 -7.93 -1.96 -2.28
N VAL A 21 -8.30 -0.84 -1.68
CA VAL A 21 -8.77 0.31 -2.44
C VAL A 21 -8.23 1.55 -1.74
N ARG A 22 -7.89 2.56 -2.53
CA ARG A 22 -7.38 3.81 -1.96
C ARG A 22 -8.46 4.45 -1.10
N ALA A 23 -8.02 5.10 -0.03
CA ALA A 23 -8.93 5.85 0.82
C ALA A 23 -9.35 7.13 0.12
N ASP A 24 -10.42 7.72 0.61
CA ASP A 24 -10.87 9.00 0.12
C ASP A 24 -10.01 10.12 0.71
N ASN A 25 -10.10 11.29 0.09
CA ASN A 25 -9.46 12.49 0.63
C ASN A 25 -7.94 12.40 0.61
N ILE A 26 -7.41 11.76 -0.40
CA ILE A 26 -5.97 11.71 -0.64
C ILE A 26 -5.70 12.52 -1.87
N VAL A 27 -4.84 13.52 -1.73
CA VAL A 27 -4.37 14.32 -2.86
C VAL A 27 -3.00 13.80 -3.24
N GLN A 28 -2.76 13.63 -4.52
CA GLN A 28 -1.47 13.11 -4.94
C GLN A 28 -0.84 14.02 -5.99
N ALA A 29 0.48 14.03 -5.98
CA ALA A 29 1.27 14.73 -6.97
C ALA A 29 2.35 13.80 -7.46
N GLU A 30 2.58 13.80 -8.76
CA GLU A 30 3.63 12.96 -9.35
C GLU A 30 4.86 13.82 -9.58
N LEU A 31 5.99 13.37 -9.11
CA LEU A 31 7.26 14.05 -9.31
C LEU A 31 8.20 13.06 -9.96
N GLU A 32 8.39 13.22 -11.24
CA GLU A 32 9.30 12.35 -11.98
C GLU A 32 9.01 10.88 -11.67
N ASP A 33 9.81 10.28 -10.78
CA ASP A 33 9.68 8.85 -10.52
C ASP A 33 9.07 8.54 -9.17
N ARG A 34 8.55 9.55 -8.47
CA ARG A 34 8.00 9.31 -7.15
C ARG A 34 6.67 10.03 -7.02
N THR A 35 5.92 9.61 -6.02
CA THR A 35 4.59 10.16 -5.78
C THR A 35 4.55 10.75 -4.39
N VAL A 36 3.94 11.90 -4.26
CA VAL A 36 3.71 12.50 -2.95
C VAL A 36 2.21 12.43 -2.67
N LEU A 37 1.86 11.93 -1.51
CA LEU A 37 0.47 11.83 -1.10
C LEU A 37 0.24 12.77 0.07
N PHE A 38 -0.88 13.44 0.05
CA PHE A 38 -1.30 14.25 1.17
C PHE A 38 -2.64 13.74 1.66
N SER A 39 -2.67 13.33 2.93
CA SER A 39 -3.90 12.86 3.54
C SER A 39 -4.59 14.06 4.17
N MET A 40 -5.73 14.44 3.61
CA MET A 40 -6.44 15.60 4.13
C MET A 40 -7.02 15.31 5.49
N ARG A 41 -7.34 14.05 5.74
CA ARG A 41 -7.90 13.68 7.03
C ARG A 41 -6.86 13.76 8.13
N ALA A 42 -5.66 13.25 7.87
CA ALA A 42 -4.62 13.20 8.88
C ALA A 42 -3.74 14.44 8.88
N GLY A 43 -3.75 15.20 7.80
CA GLY A 43 -2.87 16.35 7.68
C GLY A 43 -1.43 15.97 7.52
N LEU A 44 -1.15 14.83 6.89
CA LEU A 44 0.21 14.31 6.76
C LEU A 44 0.55 14.11 5.29
N CYS A 45 1.83 14.30 4.99
CA CYS A 45 2.36 14.03 3.66
C CYS A 45 3.18 12.76 3.70
N PHE A 46 3.15 12.04 2.60
CA PHE A 46 3.92 10.81 2.45
C PHE A 46 4.60 10.85 1.10
N GLU A 47 5.87 10.51 1.08
CA GLU A 47 6.60 10.45 -0.17
C GLU A 47 6.88 9.00 -0.50
N LEU A 48 6.50 8.59 -1.69
CA LEU A 48 6.66 7.20 -2.11
C LEU A 48 7.82 7.10 -3.08
N ASN A 49 8.75 6.18 -2.81
CA ASN A 49 9.84 5.95 -3.72
C ASN A 49 9.30 5.26 -4.98
N PRO A 50 10.14 5.01 -6.00
CA PRO A 50 9.63 4.49 -7.26
C PRO A 50 8.87 3.17 -7.11
N VAL A 51 9.35 2.26 -6.27
CA VAL A 51 8.66 0.98 -6.10
C VAL A 51 7.31 1.20 -5.42
N ALA A 52 7.30 1.98 -4.37
CA ALA A 52 6.06 2.28 -3.65
C ALA A 52 5.09 3.03 -4.56
N SER A 53 5.62 3.92 -5.40
CA SER A 53 4.78 4.64 -6.35
C SER A 53 4.10 3.69 -7.33
N LYS A 54 4.83 2.68 -7.76
CA LYS A 54 4.25 1.70 -8.67
C LYS A 54 3.13 0.94 -7.99
N ILE A 55 3.33 0.55 -6.74
CA ILE A 55 2.27 -0.13 -6.00
C ILE A 55 1.05 0.78 -5.88
N TRP A 56 1.28 2.04 -5.55
CA TRP A 56 0.17 2.97 -5.41
C TRP A 56 -0.63 3.10 -6.70
N ARG A 57 0.06 3.11 -7.84
CA ARG A 57 -0.65 3.18 -9.12
C ARG A 57 -1.49 1.95 -9.38
N LEU A 58 -1.01 0.78 -8.95
CA LEU A 58 -1.80 -0.44 -9.11
C LEU A 58 -3.09 -0.38 -8.30
N LEU A 59 -3.09 0.39 -7.22
CA LEU A 59 -4.25 0.48 -6.36
C LEU A 59 -5.27 1.52 -6.82
N ALA A 60 -5.07 2.09 -8.01
CA ALA A 60 -6.02 3.05 -8.55
C ALA A 60 -7.41 2.44 -8.72
N VAL A 61 -7.45 1.13 -8.90
CA VAL A 61 -8.70 0.39 -8.93
C VAL A 61 -8.61 -0.65 -7.85
N ARG A 62 -9.73 -1.24 -7.51
CA ARG A 62 -9.71 -2.33 -6.54
C ARG A 62 -8.73 -3.39 -7.01
N CYS A 63 -7.86 -3.80 -6.13
CA CYS A 63 -6.77 -4.67 -6.54
C CYS A 63 -6.51 -5.72 -5.46
N PRO A 64 -6.56 -6.99 -5.83
CA PRO A 64 -6.18 -8.04 -4.90
C PRO A 64 -4.71 -7.94 -4.57
N VAL A 65 -4.36 -8.21 -3.33
CA VAL A 65 -2.97 -8.15 -2.90
C VAL A 65 -2.11 -9.09 -3.74
N SER A 66 -2.65 -10.25 -4.07
CA SER A 66 -1.89 -11.21 -4.87
C SER A 66 -1.49 -10.63 -6.22
N ARG A 67 -2.34 -9.78 -6.80
CA ARG A 67 -2.01 -9.17 -8.08
C ARG A 67 -0.86 -8.19 -7.95
N VAL A 68 -0.82 -7.45 -6.84
CA VAL A 68 0.28 -6.54 -6.60
C VAL A 68 1.58 -7.33 -6.49
N ILE A 69 1.54 -8.42 -5.74
CA ILE A 69 2.73 -9.25 -5.56
C ILE A 69 3.22 -9.80 -6.89
N GLU A 70 2.30 -10.34 -7.68
CA GLU A 70 2.67 -10.91 -8.97
C GLU A 70 3.29 -9.87 -9.90
N SER A 71 2.69 -8.68 -9.90
CA SER A 71 3.17 -7.64 -10.78
C SER A 71 4.59 -7.23 -10.43
N LEU A 72 4.88 -7.07 -9.15
CA LEU A 72 6.21 -6.66 -8.74
C LEU A 72 7.24 -7.76 -8.92
N ALA A 73 6.85 -9.00 -8.63
CA ALA A 73 7.78 -10.11 -8.82
C ALA A 73 8.19 -10.23 -10.28
N ARG A 74 7.24 -10.03 -11.18
CA ARG A 74 7.53 -10.11 -12.60
C ARG A 74 8.40 -8.96 -13.05
N ASP A 75 8.06 -7.74 -12.62
CA ASP A 75 8.75 -6.56 -13.13
C ASP A 75 10.16 -6.44 -12.59
N TYR A 76 10.41 -6.96 -11.42
CA TYR A 76 11.73 -6.83 -10.80
C TYR A 76 12.50 -8.14 -10.80
N ALA A 77 11.94 -9.18 -11.40
CA ALA A 77 12.59 -10.48 -11.49
C ALA A 77 13.07 -10.94 -10.12
N ALA A 78 12.26 -10.73 -9.11
CA ALA A 78 12.63 -11.05 -7.76
C ALA A 78 11.87 -12.27 -7.28
N GLU A 79 12.39 -12.90 -6.23
CA GLU A 79 11.74 -14.07 -5.69
C GLU A 79 10.44 -13.70 -5.04
N THR A 80 9.43 -14.50 -5.29
CA THR A 80 8.09 -14.20 -4.84
C THR A 80 8.02 -14.06 -3.31
N ASP A 81 8.76 -14.88 -2.58
CA ASP A 81 8.72 -14.82 -1.12
C ASP A 81 9.18 -13.47 -0.60
N VAL A 82 10.26 -12.94 -1.18
CA VAL A 82 10.79 -11.67 -0.75
C VAL A 82 9.82 -10.56 -1.10
N VAL A 83 9.31 -10.61 -2.33
CA VAL A 83 8.36 -9.59 -2.78
C VAL A 83 7.11 -9.62 -1.92
N GLN A 84 6.62 -10.82 -1.62
CA GLN A 84 5.40 -10.94 -0.83
C GLN A 84 5.57 -10.31 0.53
N ARG A 85 6.69 -10.58 1.18
CA ARG A 85 6.92 -10.03 2.50
C ARG A 85 7.01 -8.51 2.46
N ASP A 86 7.76 -7.98 1.51
CA ASP A 86 7.97 -6.54 1.43
C ASP A 86 6.69 -5.82 1.04
N VAL A 87 5.96 -6.38 0.08
CA VAL A 87 4.71 -5.76 -0.35
C VAL A 87 3.70 -5.75 0.79
N ARG A 88 3.56 -6.88 1.47
CA ARG A 88 2.59 -6.93 2.55
C ARG A 88 2.93 -5.94 3.65
N GLY A 89 4.23 -5.80 3.96
CA GLY A 89 4.64 -4.82 4.95
C GLY A 89 4.28 -3.41 4.54
N PHE A 90 4.53 -3.07 3.28
CA PHE A 90 4.23 -1.75 2.80
C PHE A 90 2.72 -1.49 2.78
N LEU A 91 1.94 -2.46 2.31
CA LEU A 91 0.50 -2.31 2.27
C LEU A 91 -0.07 -2.17 3.67
N GLN A 92 0.52 -2.86 4.63
CA GLN A 92 0.10 -2.72 6.00
C GLN A 92 0.37 -1.31 6.51
N GLU A 93 1.51 -0.74 6.15
CA GLU A 93 1.79 0.64 6.52
C GLU A 93 0.77 1.60 5.90
N LEU A 94 0.43 1.37 4.65
CA LEU A 94 -0.57 2.23 4.02
C LEU A 94 -1.90 2.15 4.77
N ALA A 95 -2.28 0.95 5.16
CA ALA A 95 -3.55 0.77 5.86
C ALA A 95 -3.51 1.41 7.24
N GLU A 96 -2.39 1.27 7.93
CA GLU A 96 -2.27 1.84 9.27
C GLU A 96 -2.27 3.35 9.25
N ASN A 97 -1.83 3.93 8.14
CA ASN A 97 -1.85 5.38 8.00
C ASN A 97 -3.09 5.90 7.31
N GLY A 98 -4.06 5.03 7.07
CA GLY A 98 -5.34 5.46 6.53
C GLY A 98 -5.31 5.80 5.07
N LEU A 99 -4.30 5.34 4.34
CA LEU A 99 -4.18 5.67 2.93
C LEU A 99 -4.90 4.66 2.04
N VAL A 100 -5.18 3.47 2.54
CA VAL A 100 -5.95 2.48 1.81
C VAL A 100 -6.93 1.83 2.77
N ARG A 101 -7.99 1.26 2.21
CA ARG A 101 -8.93 0.45 2.95
C ARG A 101 -8.80 -0.99 2.50
N VAL A 102 -8.91 -1.88 3.46
CA VAL A 102 -8.79 -3.30 3.19
C VAL A 102 -10.19 -3.88 3.09
N LEU A 103 -10.47 -4.47 1.94
CA LEU A 103 -11.74 -5.13 1.72
C LEU A 103 -11.47 -6.63 1.68
N ARG A 104 -12.21 -7.36 2.47
CA ARG A 104 -12.04 -8.80 2.45
C ARG A 104 -12.78 -9.36 1.26
N ALA A 105 -12.22 -10.45 0.73
CA ALA A 105 -12.91 -11.14 -0.32
C ALA A 105 -14.23 -11.67 0.24
N GLU A 106 -15.27 -11.56 -0.55
CA GLU A 106 -16.56 -12.04 -0.09
C GLU A 106 -16.58 -13.55 -0.11
N PRO A 107 -17.03 -14.16 0.96
CA PRO A 107 -17.19 -15.61 0.92
C PRO A 107 -18.31 -15.98 -0.04
N GLN A 108 -18.15 -17.09 -0.69
CA GLN A 108 -19.11 -17.49 -1.70
C GLN A 108 -19.99 -18.62 -1.22
#